data_198fb866713139eee977f04ad08c39e0
#
_entry.id   198fb866713139eee977f04ad08c39e0
#
_cell.length_a   1.000
_cell.length_b   1.000
_cell.length_c   1.000
_cell.angle_alpha   90.00
_cell.angle_beta   90.00
_cell.angle_gamma   90.00
#
_symmetry.space_group_name_H-M   'P 1'
#
loop_
_entity.id
_entity.type
_entity.pdbx_description
1 polymer ?
#
loop_
_entity_poly.entity_id
_entity_poly.type
_entity_poly.pdbx_seq_one_letter_code
_entity_poly.pdbx_strand_id
1 'polypeptide(L)'
;MRPVVILRALGLGDALTAVPALRGLRRRYGDRPLLLAGPQPVSAWLARLGLVDDVIPTTSLSARPPGLELGPHDAVNLHGRGPQSHGVLQEGGPDELIAFDCVAAGHVSGCPWQLDEHEVDRWCRLVTWAGGPCGPEDLRLPIHADSDGAVVVHPGAASRARQWPVSRWAEVVEWLRSEGRHVVLTGSETELCAQITADEDLSGKLSLDALALRVASAALVLSGDTGVAHLATAVGTRSVTLFGPVPPAWWGPAIDLDLHTVLYHGSRLGDPHADQPDEALLRIEVSEVLSAAMAQLHGTSRPSI
;
A
#
# COMPACT_ATOMS: atom_id res chain seq x y z
N MET A 1 -8.81 -28.79 -8.60
CA MET A 1 -7.39 -28.66 -8.23
C MET A 1 -7.32 -28.21 -6.77
N ARG A 2 -6.27 -28.58 -6.03
CA ARG A 2 -6.05 -28.15 -4.65
C ARG A 2 -5.76 -26.63 -4.61
N PRO A 3 -6.54 -25.80 -3.90
CA PRO A 3 -6.32 -24.36 -3.88
C PRO A 3 -5.15 -23.96 -2.99
N VAL A 4 -4.73 -22.70 -3.10
CA VAL A 4 -3.74 -22.06 -2.24
C VAL A 4 -4.44 -20.89 -1.55
N VAL A 5 -4.50 -20.91 -0.23
CA VAL A 5 -5.09 -19.84 0.59
C VAL A 5 -4.00 -18.86 0.98
N ILE A 6 -4.16 -17.60 0.62
CA ILE A 6 -3.20 -16.52 0.89
C ILE A 6 -3.84 -15.57 1.91
N LEU A 7 -3.24 -15.42 3.08
CA LEU A 7 -3.75 -14.51 4.11
C LEU A 7 -3.09 -13.14 4.00
N ARG A 8 -3.89 -12.08 3.71
CA ARG A 8 -3.50 -10.68 3.77
C ARG A 8 -4.70 -9.81 4.14
N ALA A 9 -5.15 -9.90 5.41
CA ALA A 9 -6.33 -9.20 5.92
C ALA A 9 -5.98 -7.77 6.40
N LEU A 10 -5.46 -6.94 5.50
CA LEU A 10 -4.92 -5.61 5.77
C LEU A 10 -5.41 -4.59 4.73
N GLY A 11 -5.00 -3.31 4.88
CA GLY A 11 -5.44 -2.21 4.03
C GLY A 11 -4.88 -2.22 2.60
N LEU A 12 -5.25 -1.18 1.83
CA LEU A 12 -4.85 -1.05 0.42
C LEU A 12 -3.32 -1.00 0.25
N GLY A 13 -2.61 -0.23 1.07
CA GLY A 13 -1.14 -0.13 1.00
C GLY A 13 -0.46 -1.48 1.20
N ASP A 14 -0.88 -2.19 2.25
CA ASP A 14 -0.39 -3.55 2.52
C ASP A 14 -0.68 -4.52 1.37
N ALA A 15 -1.88 -4.44 0.79
CA ALA A 15 -2.26 -5.30 -0.33
C ALA A 15 -1.40 -5.02 -1.57
N LEU A 16 -1.10 -3.74 -1.85
CA LEU A 16 -0.24 -3.33 -2.95
C LEU A 16 1.21 -3.79 -2.77
N THR A 17 1.77 -3.66 -1.56
CA THR A 17 3.14 -4.14 -1.30
C THR A 17 3.29 -5.66 -1.46
N ALA A 18 2.20 -6.42 -1.41
CA ALA A 18 2.20 -7.86 -1.64
C ALA A 18 2.00 -8.28 -3.12
N VAL A 19 1.72 -7.33 -4.04
CA VAL A 19 1.50 -7.65 -5.47
C VAL A 19 2.64 -8.46 -6.09
N PRO A 20 3.92 -8.12 -5.89
CA PRO A 20 5.02 -8.94 -6.40
C PRO A 20 4.98 -10.38 -5.88
N ALA A 21 4.71 -10.55 -4.59
CA ALA A 21 4.59 -11.87 -3.98
C ALA A 21 3.41 -12.69 -4.57
N LEU A 22 2.26 -12.06 -4.83
CA LEU A 22 1.13 -12.72 -5.50
C LEU A 22 1.52 -13.23 -6.88
N ARG A 23 2.29 -12.46 -7.65
CA ARG A 23 2.83 -12.89 -8.95
C ARG A 23 3.86 -14.02 -8.81
N GLY A 24 4.71 -13.96 -7.80
CA GLY A 24 5.62 -15.05 -7.46
C GLY A 24 4.88 -16.35 -7.11
N LEU A 25 3.80 -16.25 -6.33
CA LEU A 25 2.94 -17.39 -6.01
C LEU A 25 2.26 -17.96 -7.26
N ARG A 26 1.82 -17.12 -8.19
CA ARG A 26 1.29 -17.58 -9.49
C ARG A 26 2.35 -18.34 -10.29
N ARG A 27 3.62 -17.90 -10.30
CA ARG A 27 4.74 -18.63 -10.95
C ARG A 27 5.00 -19.97 -10.29
N ARG A 28 4.93 -20.04 -8.94
CA ARG A 28 5.12 -21.29 -8.19
C ARG A 28 4.00 -22.29 -8.43
N TYR A 29 2.76 -21.85 -8.36
CA TYR A 29 1.60 -22.73 -8.32
C TYR A 29 0.91 -22.94 -9.68
N GLY A 30 1.29 -22.18 -10.72
CA GLY A 30 0.70 -22.29 -12.06
C GLY A 30 -0.81 -22.07 -12.05
N ASP A 31 -1.55 -23.06 -12.57
CA ASP A 31 -3.02 -22.97 -12.72
C ASP A 31 -3.80 -23.33 -11.44
N ARG A 32 -3.13 -23.58 -10.33
CA ARG A 32 -3.82 -23.83 -9.05
C ARG A 32 -4.58 -22.57 -8.61
N PRO A 33 -5.82 -22.68 -8.12
CA PRO A 33 -6.57 -21.52 -7.63
C PRO A 33 -5.85 -20.82 -6.46
N LEU A 34 -5.61 -19.52 -6.60
CA LEU A 34 -5.09 -18.64 -5.55
C LEU A 34 -6.27 -17.91 -4.90
N LEU A 35 -6.55 -18.18 -3.63
CA LEU A 35 -7.66 -17.59 -2.88
C LEU A 35 -7.12 -16.59 -1.87
N LEU A 36 -7.47 -15.30 -2.01
CA LEU A 36 -6.99 -14.26 -1.10
C LEU A 36 -7.96 -14.08 0.08
N ALA A 37 -7.50 -14.45 1.27
CA ALA A 37 -8.19 -14.14 2.52
C ALA A 37 -7.84 -12.71 2.96
N GLY A 38 -8.77 -11.77 2.73
CA GLY A 38 -8.58 -10.35 3.00
C GLY A 38 -9.85 -9.52 2.92
N PRO A 39 -9.76 -8.19 3.16
CA PRO A 39 -10.91 -7.28 3.11
C PRO A 39 -11.55 -7.28 1.71
N GLN A 40 -12.86 -7.54 1.67
CA GLN A 40 -13.62 -7.73 0.43
C GLN A 40 -13.35 -6.67 -0.65
N PRO A 41 -13.39 -5.34 -0.39
CA PRO A 41 -13.21 -4.36 -1.44
C PRO A 41 -11.83 -4.43 -2.11
N VAL A 42 -10.77 -4.57 -1.31
CA VAL A 42 -9.38 -4.63 -1.80
C VAL A 42 -9.10 -5.96 -2.48
N SER A 43 -9.47 -7.07 -1.85
CA SER A 43 -9.20 -8.41 -2.37
C SER A 43 -9.97 -8.68 -3.67
N ALA A 44 -11.24 -8.25 -3.77
CA ALA A 44 -12.03 -8.37 -4.99
C ALA A 44 -11.46 -7.48 -6.12
N TRP A 45 -10.89 -6.33 -5.79
CA TRP A 45 -10.19 -5.51 -6.77
C TRP A 45 -8.94 -6.20 -7.32
N LEU A 46 -8.11 -6.80 -6.46
CA LEU A 46 -6.94 -7.58 -6.89
C LEU A 46 -7.33 -8.81 -7.74
N ALA A 47 -8.47 -9.45 -7.44
CA ALA A 47 -9.01 -10.54 -8.25
C ALA A 47 -9.41 -10.06 -9.66
N ARG A 48 -10.08 -8.89 -9.76
CA ARG A 48 -10.41 -8.30 -11.08
C ARG A 48 -9.17 -7.94 -11.90
N LEU A 49 -8.05 -7.62 -11.24
CA LEU A 49 -6.75 -7.40 -11.89
C LEU A 49 -6.03 -8.71 -12.27
N GLY A 50 -6.62 -9.88 -11.99
CA GLY A 50 -6.05 -11.18 -12.32
C GLY A 50 -4.87 -11.61 -11.44
N LEU A 51 -4.69 -10.99 -10.26
CA LEU A 51 -3.61 -11.33 -9.33
C LEU A 51 -3.93 -12.56 -8.47
N VAL A 52 -5.21 -12.79 -8.21
CA VAL A 52 -5.76 -13.96 -7.52
C VAL A 52 -7.04 -14.41 -8.22
N ASP A 53 -7.50 -15.63 -7.97
CA ASP A 53 -8.65 -16.19 -8.68
C ASP A 53 -9.97 -15.93 -7.94
N ASP A 54 -9.93 -15.93 -6.58
CA ASP A 54 -11.12 -15.68 -5.76
C ASP A 54 -10.76 -15.12 -4.39
N VAL A 55 -11.78 -14.74 -3.61
CA VAL A 55 -11.66 -14.03 -2.35
C VAL A 55 -12.35 -14.78 -1.22
N ILE A 56 -11.67 -14.90 -0.10
CA ILE A 56 -12.23 -15.31 1.19
C ILE A 56 -12.39 -14.04 2.06
N PRO A 57 -13.60 -13.48 2.23
CA PRO A 57 -13.78 -12.25 3.00
C PRO A 57 -13.26 -12.38 4.43
N THR A 58 -12.25 -11.59 4.77
CA THR A 58 -11.54 -11.63 6.06
C THR A 58 -11.15 -10.22 6.47
N THR A 59 -11.64 -9.77 7.62
CA THR A 59 -11.38 -8.42 8.14
C THR A 59 -10.57 -8.40 9.43
N SER A 60 -10.41 -9.56 10.08
CA SER A 60 -9.64 -9.68 11.33
C SER A 60 -9.08 -11.09 11.48
N LEU A 61 -8.12 -11.24 12.40
CA LEU A 61 -7.55 -12.53 12.79
C LEU A 61 -8.22 -13.13 14.06
N SER A 62 -9.34 -12.57 14.51
CA SER A 62 -10.01 -13.00 15.73
C SER A 62 -10.78 -14.32 15.60
N ALA A 63 -11.02 -14.75 14.37
CA ALA A 63 -11.66 -16.03 14.05
C ALA A 63 -11.11 -16.56 12.73
N ARG A 64 -11.22 -17.89 12.57
CA ARG A 64 -10.93 -18.55 11.29
C ARG A 64 -11.78 -17.92 10.18
N PRO A 65 -11.19 -17.52 9.03
CA PRO A 65 -11.96 -17.01 7.90
C PRO A 65 -13.04 -18.01 7.46
N PRO A 66 -14.28 -17.57 7.21
CA PRO A 66 -15.32 -18.42 6.64
C PRO A 66 -14.81 -19.00 5.31
N GLY A 67 -15.01 -20.30 5.09
CA GLY A 67 -14.58 -20.95 3.84
C GLY A 67 -13.20 -21.63 3.88
N LEU A 68 -12.46 -21.57 4.99
CA LEU A 68 -11.27 -22.41 5.20
C LEU A 68 -11.61 -23.91 5.44
N GLU A 69 -12.86 -24.31 5.28
CA GLU A 69 -13.29 -25.72 5.23
C GLU A 69 -13.11 -26.32 3.82
N LEU A 70 -11.99 -25.96 3.17
CA LEU A 70 -11.78 -26.24 1.74
C LEU A 70 -11.31 -27.68 1.44
N GLY A 71 -11.19 -28.56 2.42
CA GLY A 71 -10.50 -29.83 2.22
C GLY A 71 -8.99 -29.61 2.01
N PRO A 72 -8.29 -30.50 1.29
CA PRO A 72 -6.84 -30.39 1.07
C PRO A 72 -6.47 -29.08 0.36
N HIS A 73 -5.61 -28.25 0.98
CA HIS A 73 -5.13 -26.97 0.45
C HIS A 73 -3.72 -26.66 0.97
N ASP A 74 -3.04 -25.73 0.33
CA ASP A 74 -1.83 -25.10 0.87
C ASP A 74 -2.15 -23.71 1.37
N ALA A 75 -1.38 -23.20 2.31
CA ALA A 75 -1.56 -21.87 2.88
C ALA A 75 -0.28 -21.02 2.78
N VAL A 76 -0.47 -19.70 2.58
CA VAL A 76 0.62 -18.72 2.54
C VAL A 76 0.28 -17.55 3.45
N ASN A 77 1.16 -17.25 4.39
CA ASN A 77 1.01 -16.13 5.30
C ASN A 77 1.74 -14.89 4.78
N LEU A 78 1.04 -14.00 4.08
CA LEU A 78 1.52 -12.67 3.71
C LEU A 78 1.01 -11.58 4.67
N HIS A 79 0.55 -11.94 5.88
CA HIS A 79 -0.05 -10.99 6.82
C HIS A 79 0.94 -10.41 7.84
N GLY A 80 1.87 -11.25 8.33
CA GLY A 80 2.83 -10.83 9.34
C GLY A 80 3.66 -12.00 9.89
N ARG A 81 4.45 -11.70 10.92
CA ARG A 81 5.37 -12.66 11.55
C ARG A 81 4.70 -13.65 12.53
N GLY A 82 3.38 -13.59 12.68
CA GLY A 82 2.64 -14.42 13.65
C GLY A 82 2.71 -13.89 15.09
N PRO A 83 2.29 -14.67 16.09
CA PRO A 83 1.73 -16.04 15.97
C PRO A 83 0.27 -16.12 15.47
N GLN A 84 -0.54 -15.04 15.62
CA GLN A 84 -1.99 -15.07 15.33
C GLN A 84 -2.29 -15.45 13.88
N SER A 85 -1.60 -14.82 12.93
CA SER A 85 -1.79 -15.10 11.49
C SER A 85 -1.38 -16.54 11.11
N HIS A 86 -0.40 -17.11 11.78
CA HIS A 86 -0.04 -18.53 11.63
C HIS A 86 -1.14 -19.43 12.18
N GLY A 87 -1.62 -19.15 13.41
CA GLY A 87 -2.66 -19.94 14.07
C GLY A 87 -3.93 -20.04 13.23
N VAL A 88 -4.40 -18.90 12.70
CA VAL A 88 -5.58 -18.83 11.84
C VAL A 88 -5.45 -19.74 10.60
N LEU A 89 -4.27 -19.79 9.97
CA LEU A 89 -4.05 -20.65 8.82
C LEU A 89 -3.88 -22.12 9.24
N GLN A 90 -3.17 -22.40 10.35
CA GLN A 90 -2.98 -23.76 10.87
C GLN A 90 -4.29 -24.43 11.30
N GLU A 91 -5.25 -23.67 11.82
CA GLU A 91 -6.61 -24.15 12.13
C GLU A 91 -7.33 -24.71 10.89
N GLY A 92 -6.97 -24.24 9.70
CA GLY A 92 -7.46 -24.74 8.42
C GLY A 92 -6.91 -26.14 8.07
N GLY A 93 -5.85 -26.59 8.71
CA GLY A 93 -5.18 -27.87 8.41
C GLY A 93 -4.54 -27.90 7.02
N PRO A 94 -3.73 -26.91 6.62
CA PRO A 94 -3.09 -26.91 5.30
C PRO A 94 -2.06 -28.06 5.19
N ASP A 95 -1.91 -28.61 3.98
CA ASP A 95 -0.88 -29.62 3.70
C ASP A 95 0.53 -29.00 3.71
N GLU A 96 0.67 -27.75 3.27
CA GLU A 96 1.89 -26.93 3.35
C GLU A 96 1.53 -25.53 3.88
N LEU A 97 2.32 -25.01 4.82
CA LEU A 97 2.25 -23.61 5.27
C LEU A 97 3.54 -22.90 4.90
N ILE A 98 3.45 -21.92 3.98
CA ILE A 98 4.54 -20.99 3.68
C ILE A 98 4.36 -19.76 4.57
N ALA A 99 5.30 -19.55 5.49
CA ALA A 99 5.29 -18.46 6.45
C ALA A 99 6.71 -18.15 6.94
N PHE A 100 6.88 -17.04 7.64
CA PHE A 100 8.10 -16.76 8.38
C PHE A 100 8.22 -17.64 9.61
N ASP A 101 9.44 -17.86 10.09
CA ASP A 101 9.67 -18.55 11.37
C ASP A 101 8.88 -17.91 12.51
N CYS A 102 8.17 -18.72 13.29
CA CYS A 102 7.43 -18.28 14.46
C CYS A 102 7.38 -19.39 15.50
N VAL A 103 8.31 -19.38 16.45
CA VAL A 103 8.38 -20.37 17.55
C VAL A 103 7.07 -20.42 18.36
N ALA A 104 6.48 -19.24 18.62
CA ALA A 104 5.22 -19.14 19.35
C ALA A 104 4.01 -19.78 18.63
N ALA A 105 4.10 -19.99 17.32
CA ALA A 105 3.12 -20.71 16.52
C ALA A 105 3.54 -22.16 16.19
N GLY A 106 4.66 -22.64 16.74
CA GLY A 106 5.21 -23.95 16.42
C GLY A 106 5.76 -24.09 14.98
N HIS A 107 5.93 -23.00 14.25
CA HIS A 107 6.45 -22.96 12.89
C HIS A 107 7.94 -22.55 12.91
N VAL A 108 8.84 -23.52 12.93
CA VAL A 108 10.30 -23.31 13.17
C VAL A 108 11.18 -23.60 11.96
N SER A 109 10.58 -23.88 10.81
CA SER A 109 11.29 -24.20 9.56
C SER A 109 10.88 -23.28 8.41
N GLY A 110 10.36 -22.09 8.73
CA GLY A 110 9.97 -21.09 7.78
C GLY A 110 11.14 -20.21 7.30
N CYS A 111 10.83 -19.21 6.49
CA CYS A 111 11.77 -18.18 6.13
C CYS A 111 12.11 -17.32 7.37
N PRO A 112 13.38 -17.01 7.70
CA PRO A 112 13.70 -16.15 8.84
C PRO A 112 13.09 -14.74 8.71
N TRP A 113 12.52 -14.22 9.80
CA TRP A 113 12.03 -12.83 9.82
C TRP A 113 13.19 -11.84 9.94
N GLN A 114 13.18 -10.77 9.14
CA GLN A 114 14.10 -9.64 9.25
C GLN A 114 13.32 -8.39 9.70
N LEU A 115 13.86 -7.66 10.66
CA LEU A 115 13.20 -6.47 11.22
C LEU A 115 13.34 -5.26 10.29
N ASP A 116 14.56 -5.00 9.85
CA ASP A 116 14.90 -3.84 9.02
C ASP A 116 14.91 -4.24 7.54
N GLU A 117 13.72 -4.27 6.95
CA GLU A 117 13.53 -4.73 5.58
C GLU A 117 12.35 -4.00 4.94
N HIS A 118 12.49 -3.60 3.69
CA HIS A 118 11.42 -2.99 2.92
C HIS A 118 10.25 -3.98 2.75
N GLU A 119 9.01 -3.52 2.87
CA GLU A 119 7.83 -4.40 2.90
C GLU A 119 7.66 -5.20 1.59
N VAL A 120 7.94 -4.62 0.44
CA VAL A 120 7.94 -5.34 -0.85
C VAL A 120 8.98 -6.45 -0.88
N ASP A 121 10.21 -6.14 -0.44
CA ASP A 121 11.32 -7.11 -0.45
C ASP A 121 11.06 -8.26 0.51
N ARG A 122 10.47 -7.98 1.66
CA ARG A 122 10.06 -8.95 2.68
C ARG A 122 9.17 -10.03 2.09
N TRP A 123 8.11 -9.64 1.40
CA TRP A 123 7.16 -10.60 0.82
C TRP A 123 7.77 -11.31 -0.40
N CYS A 124 8.57 -10.62 -1.21
CA CYS A 124 9.32 -11.23 -2.29
C CYS A 124 10.28 -12.29 -1.76
N ARG A 125 11.02 -11.99 -0.68
CA ARG A 125 11.96 -12.92 -0.08
C ARG A 125 11.28 -14.18 0.46
N LEU A 126 10.13 -14.05 1.14
CA LEU A 126 9.35 -15.18 1.62
C LEU A 126 8.92 -16.08 0.47
N VAL A 127 8.37 -15.49 -0.58
CA VAL A 127 7.83 -16.27 -1.71
C VAL A 127 8.94 -16.85 -2.57
N THR A 128 10.04 -16.13 -2.77
CA THR A 128 11.23 -16.65 -3.47
C THR A 128 11.88 -17.81 -2.70
N TRP A 129 11.98 -17.69 -1.37
CA TRP A 129 12.43 -18.79 -0.51
C TRP A 129 11.57 -20.04 -0.69
N ALA A 130 10.28 -19.88 -0.89
CA ALA A 130 9.36 -20.96 -1.18
C ALA A 130 9.38 -21.43 -2.65
N GLY A 131 10.22 -20.88 -3.52
CA GLY A 131 10.35 -21.29 -4.94
C GLY A 131 9.45 -20.54 -5.92
N GLY A 132 8.89 -19.38 -5.52
CA GLY A 132 8.11 -18.49 -6.38
C GLY A 132 8.89 -17.19 -6.65
N PRO A 133 9.80 -17.14 -7.65
CA PRO A 133 10.66 -16.00 -7.87
C PRO A 133 9.85 -14.74 -8.19
N CYS A 134 10.17 -13.63 -7.51
CA CYS A 134 9.60 -12.30 -7.74
C CYS A 134 10.54 -11.21 -7.20
N GLY A 135 10.34 -9.99 -7.64
CA GLY A 135 11.08 -8.82 -7.21
C GLY A 135 10.24 -7.55 -7.26
N PRO A 136 10.79 -6.41 -6.81
CA PRO A 136 10.07 -5.12 -6.80
C PRO A 136 9.50 -4.73 -8.17
N GLU A 137 10.14 -5.08 -9.27
CA GLU A 137 9.69 -4.83 -10.64
C GLU A 137 8.32 -5.43 -10.96
N ASP A 138 7.93 -6.48 -10.23
CA ASP A 138 6.60 -7.10 -10.31
C ASP A 138 5.48 -6.24 -9.69
N LEU A 139 5.81 -5.09 -9.08
CA LEU A 139 4.81 -4.22 -8.45
C LEU A 139 3.89 -3.52 -9.46
N ARG A 140 4.36 -3.31 -10.71
CA ARG A 140 3.61 -2.55 -11.71
C ARG A 140 2.24 -3.15 -11.99
N LEU A 141 1.18 -2.34 -11.83
CA LEU A 141 -0.18 -2.72 -12.20
C LEU A 141 -0.49 -2.35 -13.66
N PRO A 142 -1.30 -3.15 -14.37
CA PRO A 142 -1.69 -2.90 -15.76
C PRO A 142 -2.83 -1.88 -15.84
N ILE A 143 -2.68 -0.73 -15.17
CA ILE A 143 -3.67 0.35 -15.14
C ILE A 143 -3.02 1.56 -15.80
N HIS A 144 -3.55 1.98 -16.93
CA HIS A 144 -3.04 3.09 -17.71
C HIS A 144 -4.16 4.07 -18.02
N ALA A 145 -3.86 5.34 -17.96
CA ALA A 145 -4.73 6.42 -18.40
C ALA A 145 -3.84 7.56 -18.98
N ASP A 146 -4.36 8.29 -19.94
CA ASP A 146 -3.72 9.52 -20.39
C ASP A 146 -3.79 10.56 -19.29
N SER A 147 -2.71 11.31 -19.10
CA SER A 147 -2.68 12.37 -18.09
C SER A 147 -3.60 13.51 -18.47
N ASP A 148 -4.47 13.90 -17.58
CA ASP A 148 -5.35 15.07 -17.70
C ASP A 148 -4.75 16.36 -17.12
N GLY A 149 -3.53 16.29 -16.61
CA GLY A 149 -2.79 17.42 -16.04
C GLY A 149 -3.18 17.77 -14.59
N ALA A 150 -4.18 17.09 -14.01
CA ALA A 150 -4.62 17.38 -12.65
C ALA A 150 -3.63 16.92 -11.57
N VAL A 151 -3.64 17.63 -10.45
CA VAL A 151 -2.93 17.23 -9.22
C VAL A 151 -3.93 16.58 -8.27
N VAL A 152 -3.70 15.31 -7.92
CA VAL A 152 -4.48 14.62 -6.91
C VAL A 152 -3.88 14.87 -5.54
N VAL A 153 -4.67 15.37 -4.60
CA VAL A 153 -4.29 15.53 -3.20
C VAL A 153 -5.12 14.58 -2.33
N HIS A 154 -4.44 13.74 -1.55
CA HIS A 154 -5.04 12.78 -0.64
C HIS A 154 -4.60 13.10 0.80
N PRO A 155 -5.33 13.98 1.50
CA PRO A 155 -4.88 14.55 2.77
C PRO A 155 -5.09 13.61 3.97
N GLY A 156 -5.96 12.59 3.84
CA GLY A 156 -6.31 11.65 4.89
C GLY A 156 -5.31 10.52 5.08
N ALA A 157 -5.40 9.84 6.22
CA ALA A 157 -4.71 8.60 6.53
C ALA A 157 -5.48 7.81 7.59
N ALA A 158 -5.32 6.48 7.61
CA ALA A 158 -6.03 5.59 8.54
C ALA A 158 -5.72 5.85 10.03
N SER A 159 -4.60 6.51 10.33
CA SER A 159 -4.19 6.88 11.68
C SER A 159 -3.84 8.36 11.75
N ARG A 160 -4.17 9.01 12.87
CA ARG A 160 -3.81 10.42 13.11
C ARG A 160 -2.31 10.65 13.09
N ALA A 161 -1.51 9.69 13.55
CA ALA A 161 -0.06 9.75 13.49
C ALA A 161 0.50 10.02 12.08
N ARG A 162 -0.25 9.64 11.04
CA ARG A 162 0.13 9.81 9.63
C ARG A 162 -0.64 10.93 8.91
N GLN A 163 -1.44 11.71 9.64
CA GLN A 163 -2.19 12.85 9.07
C GLN A 163 -1.39 14.15 9.24
N TRP A 164 -0.95 14.71 8.13
CA TRP A 164 -0.38 16.06 8.12
C TRP A 164 -1.48 17.09 8.35
N PRO A 165 -1.22 18.25 9.02
CA PRO A 165 -2.25 19.20 9.36
C PRO A 165 -3.07 19.66 8.15
N VAL A 166 -4.40 19.64 8.26
CA VAL A 166 -5.32 19.99 7.18
C VAL A 166 -5.14 21.44 6.70
N SER A 167 -4.79 22.36 7.61
CA SER A 167 -4.47 23.76 7.26
C SER A 167 -3.29 23.86 6.31
N ARG A 168 -2.25 23.05 6.50
CA ARG A 168 -1.09 23.01 5.61
C ARG A 168 -1.44 22.40 4.25
N TRP A 169 -2.31 21.35 4.22
CA TRP A 169 -2.86 20.85 2.95
C TRP A 169 -3.67 21.92 2.22
N ALA A 170 -4.48 22.72 2.94
CA ALA A 170 -5.24 23.81 2.36
C ALA A 170 -4.32 24.88 1.72
N GLU A 171 -3.23 25.26 2.39
CA GLU A 171 -2.21 26.16 1.84
C GLU A 171 -1.56 25.61 0.56
N VAL A 172 -1.21 24.32 0.55
CA VAL A 172 -0.66 23.66 -0.64
C VAL A 172 -1.65 23.69 -1.80
N VAL A 173 -2.91 23.36 -1.54
CA VAL A 173 -3.98 23.35 -2.56
C VAL A 173 -4.25 24.75 -3.10
N GLU A 174 -4.35 25.75 -2.22
CA GLU A 174 -4.55 27.16 -2.61
C GLU A 174 -3.42 27.64 -3.53
N TRP A 175 -2.17 27.35 -3.15
CA TRP A 175 -1.02 27.73 -3.95
C TRP A 175 -1.02 27.03 -5.32
N LEU A 176 -1.26 25.72 -5.40
CA LEU A 176 -1.33 24.98 -6.67
C LEU A 176 -2.41 25.54 -7.60
N ARG A 177 -3.57 25.90 -7.07
CA ARG A 177 -4.65 26.53 -7.83
C ARG A 177 -4.27 27.94 -8.33
N SER A 178 -3.55 28.72 -7.52
CA SER A 178 -3.04 30.03 -7.94
C SER A 178 -2.02 29.93 -9.08
N GLU A 179 -1.29 28.80 -9.17
CA GLU A 179 -0.40 28.47 -10.31
C GLU A 179 -1.16 27.86 -11.51
N GLY A 180 -2.49 27.89 -11.50
CA GLY A 180 -3.35 27.40 -12.58
C GLY A 180 -3.43 25.86 -12.67
N ARG A 181 -3.12 25.14 -11.60
CA ARG A 181 -3.27 23.68 -11.56
C ARG A 181 -4.68 23.31 -11.17
N HIS A 182 -5.26 22.34 -11.88
CA HIS A 182 -6.53 21.73 -11.47
C HIS A 182 -6.27 20.73 -10.35
N VAL A 183 -6.87 20.97 -9.17
CA VAL A 183 -6.64 20.16 -7.97
C VAL A 183 -7.87 19.34 -7.63
N VAL A 184 -7.66 18.02 -7.46
CA VAL A 184 -8.70 17.04 -7.14
C VAL A 184 -8.41 16.42 -5.77
N LEU A 185 -9.35 16.52 -4.85
CA LEU A 185 -9.25 15.84 -3.55
C LEU A 185 -9.76 14.41 -3.66
N THR A 186 -9.10 13.50 -2.96
CA THR A 186 -9.51 12.11 -2.77
C THR A 186 -9.34 11.70 -1.31
N GLY A 187 -10.05 10.69 -0.86
CA GLY A 187 -9.97 10.18 0.52
C GLY A 187 -11.26 9.55 0.98
N SER A 188 -11.23 8.89 2.12
CA SER A 188 -12.42 8.43 2.84
C SER A 188 -12.91 9.43 3.89
N GLU A 189 -12.00 10.32 4.35
CA GLU A 189 -12.24 11.31 5.41
C GLU A 189 -12.90 12.58 4.82
N THR A 190 -14.18 12.49 4.47
CA THR A 190 -14.94 13.57 3.82
C THR A 190 -14.99 14.86 4.63
N GLU A 191 -15.09 14.77 5.97
CA GLU A 191 -15.10 15.92 6.87
C GLU A 191 -13.74 16.66 6.89
N LEU A 192 -12.64 15.93 6.70
CA LEU A 192 -11.31 16.53 6.56
C LEU A 192 -11.17 17.21 5.21
N CYS A 193 -11.57 16.54 4.13
CA CYS A 193 -11.51 17.10 2.77
C CYS A 193 -12.38 18.33 2.62
N ALA A 194 -13.56 18.40 3.25
CA ALA A 194 -14.46 19.54 3.23
C ALA A 194 -13.85 20.85 3.81
N GLN A 195 -12.72 20.78 4.52
CA GLN A 195 -11.98 21.94 5.03
C GLN A 195 -10.99 22.51 3.99
N ILE A 196 -10.84 21.88 2.83
CA ILE A 196 -9.89 22.26 1.78
C ILE A 196 -10.69 22.70 0.54
N THR A 197 -10.45 23.90 0.03
CA THR A 197 -11.11 24.41 -1.17
C THR A 197 -10.33 24.00 -2.42
N ALA A 198 -10.76 22.93 -3.08
CA ALA A 198 -10.20 22.43 -4.34
C ALA A 198 -11.13 22.68 -5.53
N ASP A 199 -10.70 22.35 -6.75
CA ASP A 199 -11.53 22.46 -7.95
C ASP A 199 -12.55 21.31 -8.02
N GLU A 200 -12.16 20.14 -7.50
CA GLU A 200 -13.04 18.96 -7.41
C GLU A 200 -12.81 18.21 -6.10
N ASP A 201 -13.88 17.81 -5.43
CA ASP A 201 -13.83 16.93 -4.26
C ASP A 201 -14.50 15.59 -4.56
N LEU A 202 -13.68 14.54 -4.69
CA LEU A 202 -14.08 13.15 -4.91
C LEU A 202 -13.98 12.29 -3.64
N SER A 203 -13.77 12.92 -2.47
CA SER A 203 -13.70 12.18 -1.20
C SER A 203 -14.98 11.40 -0.93
N GLY A 204 -14.84 10.16 -0.51
CA GLY A 204 -15.96 9.24 -0.26
C GLY A 204 -16.74 8.77 -1.50
N LYS A 205 -16.38 9.22 -2.71
CA LYS A 205 -17.16 8.98 -3.94
C LYS A 205 -16.58 7.94 -4.88
N LEU A 206 -15.30 7.57 -4.71
CA LEU A 206 -14.61 6.70 -5.64
C LEU A 206 -14.61 5.25 -5.17
N SER A 207 -14.94 4.34 -6.09
CA SER A 207 -14.56 2.93 -5.96
C SER A 207 -13.04 2.79 -6.11
N LEU A 208 -12.47 1.63 -5.73
CA LEU A 208 -11.03 1.37 -5.93
C LEU A 208 -10.62 1.43 -7.41
N ASP A 209 -11.46 0.94 -8.32
CA ASP A 209 -11.20 1.03 -9.76
C ASP A 209 -11.16 2.50 -10.22
N ALA A 210 -12.13 3.32 -9.78
CA ALA A 210 -12.19 4.72 -10.10
C ALA A 210 -11.02 5.52 -9.47
N LEU A 211 -10.65 5.19 -8.23
CA LEU A 211 -9.48 5.78 -7.57
C LEU A 211 -8.19 5.43 -8.33
N ALA A 212 -8.03 4.18 -8.75
CA ALA A 212 -6.86 3.74 -9.49
C ALA A 212 -6.73 4.46 -10.84
N LEU A 213 -7.84 4.62 -11.56
CA LEU A 213 -7.87 5.41 -12.81
C LEU A 213 -7.60 6.89 -12.55
N ARG A 214 -8.18 7.47 -11.47
CA ARG A 214 -7.94 8.87 -11.09
C ARG A 214 -6.46 9.11 -10.76
N VAL A 215 -5.83 8.18 -10.05
CA VAL A 215 -4.39 8.24 -9.75
C VAL A 215 -3.57 8.07 -11.03
N ALA A 216 -3.92 7.10 -11.89
CA ALA A 216 -3.19 6.84 -13.13
C ALA A 216 -3.25 8.01 -14.13
N SER A 217 -4.36 8.78 -14.16
CA SER A 217 -4.50 9.97 -15.04
C SER A 217 -3.93 11.26 -14.45
N ALA A 218 -3.51 11.26 -13.18
CA ALA A 218 -2.96 12.46 -12.55
C ALA A 218 -1.58 12.83 -13.10
N ALA A 219 -1.29 14.12 -13.21
CA ALA A 219 0.07 14.61 -13.45
C ALA A 219 0.96 14.44 -12.20
N LEU A 220 0.36 14.51 -11.00
CA LEU A 220 1.03 14.39 -9.73
C LEU A 220 0.06 13.93 -8.63
N VAL A 221 0.56 13.10 -7.72
CA VAL A 221 -0.16 12.73 -6.48
C VAL A 221 0.57 13.27 -5.27
N LEU A 222 -0.13 13.99 -4.39
CA LEU A 222 0.38 14.45 -3.09
C LEU A 222 -0.37 13.71 -1.99
N SER A 223 0.33 13.02 -1.10
CA SER A 223 -0.29 12.28 0.00
C SER A 223 0.65 12.07 1.19
N GLY A 224 0.10 11.67 2.33
CA GLY A 224 0.89 11.02 3.37
C GLY A 224 1.27 9.58 3.00
N ASP A 225 1.94 8.87 3.92
CA ASP A 225 2.20 7.42 3.84
C ASP A 225 0.87 6.65 3.96
N THR A 226 0.25 6.38 2.82
CA THR A 226 -1.08 5.77 2.71
C THR A 226 -1.17 4.83 1.51
N GLY A 227 -2.30 4.11 1.39
CA GLY A 227 -2.54 3.24 0.25
C GLY A 227 -2.47 3.93 -1.12
N VAL A 228 -2.78 5.25 -1.17
CA VAL A 228 -2.72 6.03 -2.43
C VAL A 228 -1.28 6.29 -2.87
N ALA A 229 -0.33 6.48 -1.93
CA ALA A 229 1.09 6.58 -2.26
C ALA A 229 1.61 5.30 -2.94
N HIS A 230 1.27 4.14 -2.36
CA HIS A 230 1.61 2.84 -2.96
C HIS A 230 0.93 2.62 -4.30
N LEU A 231 -0.31 3.10 -4.46
CA LEU A 231 -1.04 3.03 -5.72
C LEU A 231 -0.34 3.88 -6.80
N ALA A 232 0.08 5.12 -6.47
CA ALA A 232 0.84 5.97 -7.39
C ALA A 232 2.12 5.28 -7.87
N THR A 233 2.86 4.62 -6.96
CA THR A 233 4.03 3.80 -7.32
C THR A 233 3.66 2.65 -8.25
N ALA A 234 2.59 1.91 -7.91
CA ALA A 234 2.19 0.72 -8.67
C ALA A 234 1.69 1.05 -10.09
N VAL A 235 1.08 2.22 -10.32
CA VAL A 235 0.61 2.65 -11.64
C VAL A 235 1.61 3.56 -12.39
N GLY A 236 2.71 3.99 -11.74
CA GLY A 236 3.75 4.83 -12.35
C GLY A 236 3.40 6.30 -12.44
N THR A 237 2.59 6.81 -11.55
CA THR A 237 2.25 8.23 -11.47
C THR A 237 3.23 8.96 -10.56
N ARG A 238 3.72 10.11 -10.99
CA ARG A 238 4.59 10.97 -10.17
C ARG A 238 3.95 11.28 -8.82
N SER A 239 4.74 11.26 -7.75
CA SER A 239 4.21 11.54 -6.41
C SER A 239 5.16 12.31 -5.51
N VAL A 240 4.58 13.00 -4.52
CA VAL A 240 5.28 13.47 -3.32
C VAL A 240 4.58 12.85 -2.11
N THR A 241 5.32 12.09 -1.33
CA THR A 241 4.79 11.37 -0.16
C THR A 241 5.43 11.88 1.13
N LEU A 242 4.59 12.24 2.10
CA LEU A 242 5.02 12.73 3.40
C LEU A 242 5.06 11.57 4.40
N PHE A 243 6.23 11.29 4.95
CA PHE A 243 6.44 10.25 5.95
C PHE A 243 6.54 10.83 7.35
N GLY A 244 6.00 10.13 8.33
CA GLY A 244 5.99 10.50 9.75
C GLY A 244 6.60 9.44 10.64
N PRO A 245 5.78 8.60 11.31
CA PRO A 245 6.23 7.68 12.35
C PRO A 245 7.11 6.53 11.84
N VAL A 246 6.99 6.17 10.56
CA VAL A 246 7.69 5.03 9.97
C VAL A 246 8.68 5.53 8.91
N PRO A 247 9.92 5.01 8.86
CA PRO A 247 10.90 5.44 7.88
C PRO A 247 10.53 4.98 6.46
N PRO A 248 10.79 5.81 5.44
CA PRO A 248 10.52 5.46 4.04
C PRO A 248 11.34 4.26 3.55
N ALA A 249 12.44 3.92 4.20
CA ALA A 249 13.21 2.72 3.90
C ALA A 249 12.40 1.41 4.04
N TRP A 250 11.30 1.44 4.80
CA TRP A 250 10.43 0.28 4.98
C TRP A 250 9.20 0.29 4.07
N TRP A 251 8.68 1.49 3.75
CA TRP A 251 7.38 1.63 3.08
C TRP A 251 7.40 2.62 1.90
N GLY A 252 8.54 3.18 1.56
CA GLY A 252 8.65 4.12 0.45
C GLY A 252 8.40 3.48 -0.92
N PRO A 253 8.56 4.25 -2.00
CA PRO A 253 8.50 3.72 -3.35
C PRO A 253 9.54 2.63 -3.57
N ALA A 254 9.12 1.48 -4.12
CA ALA A 254 10.00 0.34 -4.37
C ALA A 254 10.55 0.32 -5.81
N ILE A 255 9.92 1.05 -6.72
CA ILE A 255 10.29 1.13 -8.15
C ILE A 255 10.19 2.58 -8.63
N ASP A 256 10.82 2.91 -9.76
CA ASP A 256 10.76 4.21 -10.44
C ASP A 256 11.04 5.41 -9.51
N LEU A 257 12.10 5.31 -8.72
CA LEU A 257 12.42 6.26 -7.65
C LEU A 257 12.51 7.73 -8.13
N ASP A 258 12.81 7.96 -9.40
CA ASP A 258 12.84 9.27 -10.04
C ASP A 258 11.44 9.90 -10.22
N LEU A 259 10.38 9.09 -10.22
CA LEU A 259 9.01 9.57 -10.25
C LEU A 259 8.46 9.94 -8.86
N HIS A 260 9.19 9.63 -7.80
CA HIS A 260 8.67 9.72 -6.43
C HIS A 260 9.58 10.53 -5.53
N THR A 261 9.09 11.64 -5.00
CA THR A 261 9.78 12.39 -3.95
C THR A 261 9.24 12.01 -2.59
N VAL A 262 10.13 11.67 -1.66
CA VAL A 262 9.78 11.37 -0.27
C VAL A 262 10.29 12.50 0.63
N LEU A 263 9.40 13.03 1.47
CA LEU A 263 9.74 14.02 2.51
C LEU A 263 9.66 13.33 3.87
N TYR A 264 10.78 13.34 4.61
CA TYR A 264 10.91 12.68 5.90
C TYR A 264 11.90 13.38 6.81
N HIS A 265 11.48 13.74 8.02
CA HIS A 265 12.33 14.39 9.05
C HIS A 265 12.40 13.56 10.35
N GLY A 266 12.16 12.25 10.26
CA GLY A 266 12.26 11.36 11.41
C GLY A 266 13.70 10.97 11.71
N SER A 267 14.01 10.88 13.02
CA SER A 267 15.29 10.38 13.53
C SER A 267 15.13 9.10 14.38
N ARG A 268 13.89 8.70 14.63
CA ARG A 268 13.53 7.51 15.41
C ARG A 268 12.21 6.93 14.88
N LEU A 269 11.97 5.66 15.15
CA LEU A 269 10.69 5.03 14.90
C LEU A 269 9.62 5.60 15.84
N GLY A 270 8.52 6.08 15.29
CA GLY A 270 7.34 6.52 16.03
C GLY A 270 6.28 5.40 16.11
N ASP A 271 5.15 5.73 16.75
CA ASP A 271 3.99 4.84 16.77
C ASP A 271 3.04 5.17 15.60
N PRO A 272 2.91 4.30 14.58
CA PRO A 272 2.05 4.54 13.43
C PRO A 272 0.55 4.54 13.77
N HIS A 273 0.18 4.18 14.98
CA HIS A 273 -1.21 4.11 15.47
C HIS A 273 -1.54 5.15 16.53
N ALA A 274 -0.62 6.08 16.83
CA ALA A 274 -0.87 7.13 17.82
C ALA A 274 -2.04 8.05 17.41
N ASP A 275 -2.69 8.64 18.41
CA ASP A 275 -3.85 9.52 18.26
C ASP A 275 -3.49 10.98 17.95
N GLN A 276 -2.21 11.29 17.83
CA GLN A 276 -1.70 12.61 17.47
C GLN A 276 -0.76 12.51 16.26
N PRO A 277 -0.69 13.55 15.42
CA PRO A 277 0.26 13.60 14.33
C PRO A 277 1.70 13.42 14.83
N ASP A 278 2.49 12.61 14.13
CA ASP A 278 3.89 12.38 14.49
C ASP A 278 4.74 13.64 14.32
N GLU A 279 5.71 13.85 15.24
CA GLU A 279 6.57 15.02 15.21
C GLU A 279 7.42 15.11 13.94
N ALA A 280 7.86 13.97 13.37
CA ALA A 280 8.61 13.97 12.12
C ALA A 280 7.76 14.51 10.96
N LEU A 281 6.48 14.12 10.93
CA LEU A 281 5.53 14.62 9.95
C LEU A 281 5.25 16.12 10.14
N LEU A 282 5.13 16.59 11.39
CA LEU A 282 4.90 18.00 11.70
C LEU A 282 6.09 18.91 11.33
N ARG A 283 7.31 18.37 11.21
CA ARG A 283 8.50 19.11 10.76
C ARG A 283 8.53 19.38 9.27
N ILE A 284 7.73 18.68 8.47
CA ILE A 284 7.63 18.93 7.03
C ILE A 284 6.90 20.26 6.81
N GLU A 285 7.56 21.21 6.16
CA GLU A 285 7.03 22.53 5.91
C GLU A 285 6.28 22.59 4.56
N VAL A 286 5.30 23.49 4.45
CA VAL A 286 4.53 23.73 3.21
C VAL A 286 5.47 24.04 2.04
N SER A 287 6.47 24.86 2.25
CA SER A 287 7.47 25.24 1.24
C SER A 287 8.25 24.04 0.66
N GLU A 288 8.53 23.02 1.48
CA GLU A 288 9.19 21.78 1.02
C GLU A 288 8.25 20.97 0.12
N VAL A 289 6.98 20.84 0.52
CA VAL A 289 5.96 20.14 -0.28
C VAL A 289 5.76 20.83 -1.63
N LEU A 290 5.66 22.15 -1.65
CA LEU A 290 5.52 22.95 -2.88
C LEU A 290 6.76 22.81 -3.78
N SER A 291 7.96 22.89 -3.22
CA SER A 291 9.20 22.72 -3.96
C SER A 291 9.30 21.34 -4.60
N ALA A 292 8.93 20.29 -3.84
CA ALA A 292 8.92 18.91 -4.32
C ALA A 292 7.85 18.71 -5.41
N ALA A 293 6.65 19.27 -5.22
CA ALA A 293 5.56 19.19 -6.20
C ALA A 293 5.96 19.83 -7.53
N MET A 294 6.56 21.03 -7.51
CA MET A 294 7.02 21.72 -8.72
C MET A 294 8.15 20.96 -9.42
N ALA A 295 9.10 20.40 -8.67
CA ALA A 295 10.16 19.58 -9.25
C ALA A 295 9.59 18.37 -10.00
N GLN A 296 8.61 17.68 -9.42
CA GLN A 296 7.95 16.54 -10.07
C GLN A 296 7.10 16.95 -11.27
N LEU A 297 6.36 18.06 -11.20
CA LEU A 297 5.54 18.56 -12.31
C LEU A 297 6.38 19.03 -13.51
N HIS A 298 7.60 19.52 -13.29
CA HIS A 298 8.51 19.94 -14.37
C HIS A 298 9.42 18.82 -14.85
N GLY A 299 9.34 17.62 -14.27
CA GLY A 299 10.17 16.48 -14.66
C GLY A 299 11.67 16.62 -14.31
N THR A 300 12.03 17.57 -13.44
CA THR A 300 13.40 17.74 -12.97
C THR A 300 13.63 16.84 -11.76
N SER A 301 14.29 15.70 -11.96
CA SER A 301 14.79 14.86 -10.86
C SER A 301 15.76 15.70 -10.04
N ARG A 302 15.55 15.79 -8.69
CA ARG A 302 16.57 16.35 -7.80
C ARG A 302 17.80 15.44 -7.84
N PRO A 303 19.04 15.99 -7.89
CA PRO A 303 20.22 15.17 -7.64
C PRO A 303 20.08 14.55 -6.23
N SER A 304 20.30 13.25 -6.16
CA SER A 304 20.38 12.50 -4.90
C SER A 304 21.45 13.13 -4.01
N ILE A 305 21.09 13.55 -2.80
CA ILE A 305 22.05 13.98 -1.75
C ILE A 305 22.48 12.74 -0.97
#